data_57350d77eb7ac1da00c1e981a09d63a5
#
_entry.id   57350d77eb7ac1da00c1e981a09d63a5
#
_cell.length_a   1.000
_cell.length_b   1.000
_cell.length_c   1.000
_cell.angle_alpha   90.00
_cell.angle_beta   90.00
_cell.angle_gamma   90.00
#
_symmetry.space_group_name_H-M   'P 1'
#
loop_
_entity.id
_entity.type
_entity.pdbx_description
1 polymer ?
#
loop_
_entity_poly.entity_id
_entity_poly.type
_entity_poly.pdbx_seq_one_letter_code
_entity_poly.pdbx_strand_id
1 'polypeptide(L)'
;MGPDNRRVLLATVLSLGIITLWQLSPWGRAPKPAPKPAQQASQPAKPAETAAPSAPTPAPQAQPAPAPVPVNAPEELITLEGSGFRVVLTSHGGALREVHLEGQKFRRDTGGGQLEPINLVRVTEGQPYPLAVVASPELGGAQDAATDPAARAPMRLVAHDEHSATFEGRAGNATVRKVFRLTGRPYELGLDLEVSGAAAANAGVIVLYPGFMPPATKSGGFFSGPPVEFMRPICRAGQSTERFDVNGKEQMARGEGAVQWAGLDQGYFISALFPSEPKGACAFARGPVAGSGETAIRLPMEGDAARYSLSVYLGPKDLDLLRAYGRGFDSAIDYGTMARPFAFFARLLLYVMRWFERLVHNWGVAIILLTVLVKVLLYPLTAKSMQSMNEMRKLQPEIEKLKAKHGNDREKLNLATMQLYQQHKVNPLGGCLPMLLQLPIWFALYATLQTSVELYREPFLWIADLTRKDPYYILPLAMGVSSFVMQKLSPQPADNSQAKMMLYFMPAFFTFIMLSVPAGLTLYIFVNNVLSIVQQQVMMRRMPPAAPGSAASASPPTVSARPAKR
;
A
#
# COMPACT_ATOMS: atom_id res chain seq x y z
N MET A 1 -31.56 -22.72 15.29
CA MET A 1 -31.11 -21.45 14.64
C MET A 1 -32.37 -20.71 14.23
N GLY A 2 -32.64 -19.55 14.81
CA GLY A 2 -33.83 -18.74 14.50
C GLY A 2 -33.74 -18.18 13.06
N PRO A 3 -34.88 -17.85 12.45
CA PRO A 3 -34.98 -17.38 11.06
C PRO A 3 -34.16 -16.12 10.78
N ASP A 4 -33.89 -15.29 11.78
CA ASP A 4 -33.07 -14.07 11.64
C ASP A 4 -31.58 -14.39 11.47
N ASN A 5 -31.07 -15.46 12.11
CA ASN A 5 -29.70 -15.92 11.89
C ASN A 5 -29.50 -16.49 10.47
N ARG A 6 -30.53 -17.09 9.88
CA ARG A 6 -30.51 -17.57 8.50
C ARG A 6 -30.41 -16.40 7.48
N ARG A 7 -31.07 -15.29 7.75
CA ARG A 7 -31.05 -14.10 6.86
C ARG A 7 -29.75 -13.32 6.96
N VAL A 8 -29.20 -13.18 8.16
CA VAL A 8 -27.86 -12.61 8.36
C VAL A 8 -26.82 -13.51 7.69
N LEU A 9 -26.95 -14.83 7.83
CA LEU A 9 -26.09 -15.80 7.16
C LEU A 9 -26.24 -15.75 5.63
N LEU A 10 -27.47 -15.61 5.12
CA LEU A 10 -27.76 -15.42 3.69
C LEU A 10 -27.21 -14.08 3.16
N ALA A 11 -27.34 -12.99 3.90
CA ALA A 11 -26.78 -11.70 3.51
C ALA A 11 -25.24 -11.73 3.53
N THR A 12 -24.65 -12.40 4.52
CA THR A 12 -23.19 -12.59 4.60
C THR A 12 -22.70 -13.52 3.49
N VAL A 13 -23.42 -14.59 3.19
CA VAL A 13 -23.10 -15.52 2.09
C VAL A 13 -23.30 -14.85 0.73
N LEU A 14 -24.33 -14.02 0.57
CA LEU A 14 -24.56 -13.24 -0.66
C LEU A 14 -23.47 -12.17 -0.86
N SER A 15 -23.05 -11.49 0.20
CA SER A 15 -21.94 -10.52 0.14
C SER A 15 -20.62 -11.21 -0.14
N LEU A 16 -20.34 -12.34 0.48
CA LEU A 16 -19.20 -13.21 0.17
C LEU A 16 -19.32 -13.81 -1.25
N GLY A 17 -20.53 -14.19 -1.68
CA GLY A 17 -20.81 -14.68 -3.02
C GLY A 17 -20.56 -13.63 -4.11
N ILE A 18 -20.93 -12.39 -3.88
CA ILE A 18 -20.65 -11.27 -4.79
C ILE A 18 -19.13 -11.00 -4.87
N ILE A 19 -18.44 -11.06 -3.74
CA ILE A 19 -16.99 -10.89 -3.68
C ILE A 19 -16.28 -12.07 -4.37
N THR A 20 -16.74 -13.31 -4.16
CA THR A 20 -16.20 -14.50 -4.84
C THR A 20 -16.54 -14.55 -6.32
N LEU A 21 -17.75 -14.16 -6.72
CA LEU A 21 -18.13 -14.01 -8.15
C LEU A 21 -17.30 -12.95 -8.86
N TRP A 22 -16.98 -11.84 -8.16
CA TRP A 22 -16.06 -10.84 -8.68
C TRP A 22 -14.64 -11.40 -8.84
N GLN A 23 -14.13 -12.17 -7.87
CA GLN A 23 -12.81 -12.82 -7.98
C GLN A 23 -12.76 -13.93 -9.02
N LEU A 24 -13.89 -14.57 -9.31
CA LEU A 24 -14.04 -15.62 -10.33
C LEU A 24 -14.36 -15.04 -11.73
N SER A 25 -14.74 -13.75 -11.82
CA SER A 25 -15.01 -13.11 -13.10
C SER A 25 -13.72 -12.96 -13.92
N PRO A 26 -13.82 -12.96 -15.26
CA PRO A 26 -12.67 -12.74 -16.15
C PRO A 26 -11.91 -11.43 -15.87
N TRP A 27 -12.56 -10.49 -15.22
CA TRP A 27 -12.07 -9.15 -14.88
C TRP A 27 -11.32 -9.10 -13.54
N GLY A 28 -11.48 -10.11 -12.68
CA GLY A 28 -10.80 -10.22 -11.37
C GLY A 28 -9.63 -11.20 -11.34
N ARG A 29 -9.39 -11.94 -12.44
CA ARG A 29 -8.27 -12.88 -12.51
C ARG A 29 -7.04 -12.17 -13.07
N ALA A 30 -5.92 -12.27 -12.36
CA ALA A 30 -4.62 -12.06 -12.96
C ALA A 30 -4.47 -12.97 -14.20
N PRO A 31 -3.90 -12.51 -15.31
CA PRO A 31 -3.76 -13.33 -16.50
C PRO A 31 -2.98 -14.60 -16.16
N LYS A 32 -3.57 -15.76 -16.49
CA LYS A 32 -2.89 -17.05 -16.38
C LYS A 32 -1.60 -17.00 -17.22
N PRO A 33 -0.47 -17.53 -16.71
CA PRO A 33 0.73 -17.68 -17.53
C PRO A 33 0.39 -18.51 -18.77
N ALA A 34 0.80 -18.03 -19.93
CA ALA A 34 0.68 -18.76 -21.19
C ALA A 34 1.40 -20.10 -21.09
N PRO A 35 0.85 -21.18 -21.68
CA PRO A 35 1.51 -22.48 -21.68
C PRO A 35 2.87 -22.36 -22.40
N LYS A 36 3.91 -22.90 -21.77
CA LYS A 36 5.25 -22.99 -22.34
C LYS A 36 5.18 -23.62 -23.74
N PRO A 37 5.81 -23.04 -24.76
CA PRO A 37 5.96 -23.70 -26.05
C PRO A 37 6.77 -24.99 -25.86
N ALA A 38 6.26 -26.08 -26.43
CA ALA A 38 6.98 -27.35 -26.48
C ALA A 38 8.34 -27.14 -27.15
N GLN A 39 9.40 -27.62 -26.50
CA GLN A 39 10.75 -27.65 -27.06
C GLN A 39 10.71 -28.50 -28.34
N GLN A 40 10.84 -27.83 -29.47
CA GLN A 40 11.23 -28.52 -30.70
C GLN A 40 12.71 -28.84 -30.62
N ALA A 41 12.99 -30.13 -30.71
CA ALA A 41 14.35 -30.64 -30.79
C ALA A 41 15.04 -30.08 -32.06
N SER A 42 16.09 -29.28 -31.84
CA SER A 42 16.94 -28.80 -32.90
C SER A 42 17.87 -29.90 -33.39
N GLN A 43 17.83 -30.18 -34.68
CA GLN A 43 18.76 -31.04 -35.39
C GLN A 43 20.18 -30.47 -35.35
N PRO A 44 21.23 -31.32 -35.35
CA PRO A 44 22.60 -30.85 -35.28
C PRO A 44 23.05 -30.21 -36.62
N ALA A 45 23.59 -29.01 -36.51
CA ALA A 45 24.22 -28.31 -37.62
C ALA A 45 25.63 -28.88 -37.90
N LYS A 46 25.95 -28.99 -39.19
CA LYS A 46 27.17 -29.46 -39.81
C LYS A 46 28.37 -28.55 -39.47
N PRO A 47 29.58 -29.09 -39.29
CA PRO A 47 30.75 -28.27 -38.88
C PRO A 47 31.20 -27.33 -40.00
N ALA A 48 31.47 -26.08 -39.66
CA ALA A 48 32.10 -25.10 -40.50
C ALA A 48 33.64 -25.12 -40.28
N GLU A 49 34.32 -24.88 -41.35
CA GLU A 49 35.73 -24.99 -41.64
C GLU A 49 36.64 -24.10 -40.76
N THR A 50 37.76 -24.64 -40.40
CA THR A 50 38.79 -24.11 -39.54
C THR A 50 39.52 -22.91 -40.20
N ALA A 51 39.44 -21.72 -39.60
CA ALA A 51 40.33 -20.59 -39.91
C ALA A 51 41.52 -20.59 -38.95
N ALA A 52 42.72 -20.36 -39.47
CA ALA A 52 43.99 -20.43 -38.81
C ALA A 52 44.16 -19.46 -37.62
N PRO A 53 44.97 -19.76 -36.61
CA PRO A 53 45.10 -18.97 -35.40
C PRO A 53 45.90 -17.69 -35.60
N SER A 54 45.31 -16.56 -35.25
CA SER A 54 45.99 -15.28 -35.08
C SER A 54 46.82 -15.31 -33.77
N ALA A 55 47.98 -14.71 -33.80
CA ALA A 55 48.97 -14.65 -32.71
C ALA A 55 48.38 -14.07 -31.41
N PRO A 56 48.80 -14.53 -30.21
CA PRO A 56 48.28 -14.10 -28.95
C PRO A 56 48.69 -12.66 -28.64
N THR A 57 47.67 -11.82 -28.40
CA THR A 57 47.83 -10.53 -27.75
C THR A 57 48.33 -10.72 -26.32
N PRO A 58 49.30 -9.96 -25.79
CA PRO A 58 49.79 -10.12 -24.44
C PRO A 58 48.66 -9.95 -23.42
N ALA A 59 48.52 -10.91 -22.54
CA ALA A 59 47.59 -10.86 -21.41
C ALA A 59 47.86 -9.62 -20.54
N PRO A 60 46.83 -8.92 -20.06
CA PRO A 60 47.01 -7.86 -19.08
C PRO A 60 47.69 -8.44 -17.83
N GLN A 61 48.77 -7.84 -17.43
CA GLN A 61 49.48 -8.21 -16.18
C GLN A 61 48.47 -8.09 -15.03
N ALA A 62 48.29 -9.18 -14.29
CA ALA A 62 47.50 -9.23 -13.06
C ALA A 62 48.06 -8.18 -12.08
N GLN A 63 47.25 -7.17 -11.77
CA GLN A 63 47.60 -6.23 -10.71
C GLN A 63 47.74 -6.99 -9.40
N PRO A 64 48.78 -6.70 -8.58
CA PRO A 64 48.96 -7.36 -7.30
C PRO A 64 47.71 -7.13 -6.42
N ALA A 65 47.24 -8.20 -5.77
CA ALA A 65 46.11 -8.14 -4.87
C ALA A 65 46.30 -7.02 -3.81
N PRO A 66 45.32 -6.22 -3.51
CA PRO A 66 45.44 -5.13 -2.53
C PRO A 66 45.85 -5.71 -1.17
N ALA A 67 46.76 -5.02 -0.50
CA ALA A 67 47.22 -5.41 0.85
C ALA A 67 46.00 -5.42 1.80
N PRO A 68 45.91 -6.42 2.70
CA PRO A 68 44.80 -6.50 3.64
C PRO A 68 44.77 -5.25 4.56
N VAL A 69 43.62 -4.61 4.66
CA VAL A 69 43.40 -3.49 5.58
C VAL A 69 43.32 -4.06 7.01
N PRO A 70 44.00 -3.46 8.01
CA PRO A 70 43.88 -3.90 9.39
C PRO A 70 42.42 -3.95 9.86
N VAL A 71 42.03 -4.97 10.59
CA VAL A 71 40.63 -5.15 11.08
C VAL A 71 40.18 -3.99 11.96
N ASN A 72 41.09 -3.27 12.60
CA ASN A 72 40.83 -2.10 13.46
C ASN A 72 41.13 -0.76 12.75
N ALA A 73 41.10 -0.71 11.42
CA ALA A 73 41.27 0.56 10.72
C ALA A 73 40.13 1.53 11.11
N PRO A 74 40.45 2.84 11.27
CA PRO A 74 39.41 3.83 11.56
C PRO A 74 38.41 3.89 10.40
N GLU A 75 37.12 4.13 10.75
CA GLU A 75 36.05 4.30 9.77
C GLU A 75 36.27 5.59 8.97
N GLU A 76 36.38 5.48 7.67
CA GLU A 76 36.43 6.63 6.75
C GLU A 76 35.04 6.86 6.17
N LEU A 77 34.57 8.11 6.22
CA LEU A 77 33.23 8.52 5.74
C LEU A 77 33.37 9.45 4.52
N ILE A 78 32.65 9.15 3.46
CA ILE A 78 32.59 9.94 2.24
C ILE A 78 31.15 10.35 1.97
N THR A 79 30.93 11.63 1.74
CA THR A 79 29.61 12.17 1.40
C THR A 79 29.51 12.47 -0.09
N LEU A 80 28.45 11.99 -0.72
CA LEU A 80 28.08 12.31 -2.10
C LEU A 80 26.70 13.01 -2.09
N GLU A 81 26.56 14.13 -2.79
CA GLU A 81 25.34 14.91 -2.89
C GLU A 81 24.69 14.68 -4.25
N GLY A 82 23.59 13.94 -4.26
CA GLY A 82 22.83 13.60 -5.46
C GLY A 82 21.57 14.45 -5.63
N SER A 83 20.84 14.22 -6.71
CA SER A 83 19.57 14.93 -6.95
C SER A 83 18.47 14.45 -6.00
N GLY A 84 18.17 15.27 -4.99
CA GLY A 84 17.13 15.03 -3.97
C GLY A 84 17.55 14.17 -2.79
N PHE A 85 18.81 13.78 -2.69
CA PHE A 85 19.33 12.98 -1.58
C PHE A 85 20.83 13.20 -1.37
N ARG A 86 21.28 12.94 -0.14
CA ARG A 86 22.68 12.91 0.26
C ARG A 86 23.01 11.53 0.83
N VAL A 87 24.10 10.97 0.39
CA VAL A 87 24.58 9.65 0.80
C VAL A 87 25.89 9.79 1.55
N VAL A 88 25.99 9.13 2.69
CA VAL A 88 27.25 8.94 3.43
C VAL A 88 27.68 7.50 3.25
N LEU A 89 28.81 7.30 2.63
CA LEU A 89 29.46 5.99 2.43
C LEU A 89 30.45 5.74 3.56
N THR A 90 30.66 4.49 3.92
CA THR A 90 31.63 4.06 4.94
C THR A 90 32.64 3.07 4.35
N SER A 91 33.88 3.15 4.83
CA SER A 91 34.92 2.16 4.54
C SER A 91 34.61 0.78 5.13
N HIS A 92 33.75 0.69 6.16
CA HIS A 92 33.32 -0.59 6.73
C HIS A 92 32.35 -1.31 5.78
N GLY A 93 32.84 -2.36 5.12
CA GLY A 93 32.12 -3.08 4.08
C GLY A 93 32.03 -2.32 2.75
N GLY A 94 32.57 -1.11 2.61
CA GLY A 94 32.34 -0.23 1.47
C GLY A 94 30.84 -0.10 1.20
N ALA A 95 30.09 0.51 2.12
CA ALA A 95 28.63 0.39 2.22
C ALA A 95 27.95 1.75 2.48
N LEU A 96 26.61 1.76 2.51
CA LEU A 96 25.83 2.96 2.86
C LEU A 96 25.77 3.14 4.37
N ARG A 97 26.33 4.22 4.90
CA ARG A 97 26.24 4.57 6.31
C ARG A 97 24.95 5.31 6.64
N GLU A 98 24.62 6.31 5.80
CA GLU A 98 23.43 7.14 5.92
C GLU A 98 22.91 7.55 4.55
N VAL A 99 21.60 7.74 4.43
CA VAL A 99 20.95 8.27 3.25
C VAL A 99 19.89 9.29 3.69
N HIS A 100 20.19 10.55 3.50
CA HIS A 100 19.30 11.64 3.87
C HIS A 100 18.54 12.15 2.66
N LEU A 101 17.21 12.19 2.75
CA LEU A 101 16.37 12.79 1.72
C LEU A 101 16.36 14.31 1.88
N GLU A 102 16.54 15.00 0.77
CA GLU A 102 16.51 16.46 0.73
C GLU A 102 15.10 16.99 0.49
N GLY A 103 14.84 18.20 0.96
CA GLY A 103 13.56 18.88 0.85
C GLY A 103 12.83 19.01 2.19
N GLN A 104 12.07 20.10 2.31
CA GLN A 104 11.36 20.44 3.55
C GLN A 104 10.32 19.39 3.95
N LYS A 105 9.73 18.72 2.97
CA LYS A 105 8.74 17.67 3.16
C LYS A 105 9.33 16.39 3.78
N PHE A 106 10.61 16.10 3.51
CA PHE A 106 11.29 14.88 3.95
C PHE A 106 12.07 15.10 5.24
N ARG A 107 11.45 15.76 6.21
CA ARG A 107 12.01 15.98 7.54
C ARG A 107 11.15 15.27 8.59
N ARG A 108 11.76 14.79 9.64
CA ARG A 108 11.10 14.11 10.75
C ARG A 108 11.31 14.89 12.04
N ASP A 109 10.26 14.98 12.86
CA ASP A 109 10.38 15.45 14.22
C ASP A 109 10.92 14.32 15.11
N THR A 110 12.08 14.53 15.70
CA THR A 110 12.76 13.57 16.57
C THR A 110 12.33 13.66 18.02
N GLY A 111 11.29 14.45 18.33
CA GLY A 111 10.72 14.58 19.67
C GLY A 111 11.16 15.82 20.46
N GLY A 112 11.97 16.70 19.85
CA GLY A 112 12.43 17.96 20.45
C GLY A 112 11.98 19.21 19.71
N GLY A 113 11.05 19.10 18.75
CA GLY A 113 10.64 20.19 17.87
C GLY A 113 11.66 20.52 16.78
N GLN A 114 12.79 19.83 16.73
CA GLN A 114 13.75 19.94 15.64
C GLN A 114 13.37 18.97 14.52
N LEU A 115 13.37 19.50 13.30
CA LEU A 115 13.08 18.73 12.10
C LEU A 115 14.40 18.27 11.44
N GLU A 116 14.70 16.98 11.53
CA GLU A 116 15.86 16.37 10.88
C GLU A 116 15.50 15.74 9.54
N PRO A 117 16.41 15.74 8.55
CA PRO A 117 16.21 15.00 7.31
C PRO A 117 15.94 13.52 7.58
N ILE A 118 15.05 12.92 6.81
CA ILE A 118 14.76 11.47 6.94
C ILE A 118 15.98 10.69 6.49
N ASN A 119 16.51 9.85 7.39
CA ASN A 119 17.53 8.87 7.09
C ASN A 119 16.87 7.53 6.73
N LEU A 120 17.11 7.02 5.51
CA LEU A 120 16.58 5.74 5.03
C LEU A 120 17.39 4.54 5.53
N VAL A 121 18.62 4.76 5.99
CA VAL A 121 19.45 3.69 6.55
C VAL A 121 19.26 3.65 8.06
N ARG A 122 18.72 2.54 8.53
CA ARG A 122 18.59 2.23 9.96
C ARG A 122 19.01 0.78 10.15
N VAL A 123 20.08 0.57 10.85
CA VAL A 123 20.61 -0.75 11.20
C VAL A 123 20.80 -0.84 12.70
N THR A 124 20.72 -2.04 13.24
CA THR A 124 21.03 -2.31 14.66
C THR A 124 22.51 -2.56 14.84
N GLU A 125 22.99 -2.41 16.06
CA GLU A 125 24.36 -2.74 16.41
C GLU A 125 24.67 -4.20 16.02
N GLY A 126 25.79 -4.39 15.36
CA GLY A 126 26.21 -5.71 14.88
C GLY A 126 25.67 -6.11 13.51
N GLN A 127 24.70 -5.40 12.91
CA GLN A 127 24.34 -5.63 11.51
C GLN A 127 25.34 -4.99 10.54
N PRO A 128 25.53 -5.56 9.33
CA PRO A 128 26.26 -4.88 8.26
C PRO A 128 25.50 -3.63 7.79
N TYR A 129 26.18 -2.74 7.08
CA TYR A 129 25.53 -1.63 6.41
C TYR A 129 24.94 -2.07 5.07
N PRO A 130 23.88 -1.38 4.57
CA PRO A 130 23.34 -1.66 3.23
C PRO A 130 24.39 -1.57 2.13
N LEU A 131 24.28 -2.47 1.15
CA LEU A 131 25.24 -2.68 0.05
C LEU A 131 26.57 -3.34 0.50
N ALA A 132 26.66 -3.85 1.71
CA ALA A 132 27.72 -4.79 2.07
C ALA A 132 27.67 -6.04 1.16
N VAL A 133 28.81 -6.59 0.86
CA VAL A 133 28.96 -7.72 -0.07
C VAL A 133 29.67 -8.88 0.59
N VAL A 134 29.15 -10.07 0.36
CA VAL A 134 29.77 -11.33 0.78
C VAL A 134 29.93 -12.23 -0.44
N ALA A 135 31.13 -12.78 -0.63
CA ALA A 135 31.40 -13.77 -1.66
C ALA A 135 31.69 -15.10 -0.98
N SER A 136 30.77 -16.06 -1.08
CA SER A 136 30.94 -17.39 -0.51
C SER A 136 30.18 -18.43 -1.32
N PRO A 137 30.73 -19.64 -1.50
CA PRO A 137 30.03 -20.72 -2.17
C PRO A 137 28.90 -21.33 -1.34
N GLU A 138 28.96 -21.22 -0.01
CA GLU A 138 28.12 -21.98 0.93
C GLU A 138 26.97 -21.20 1.53
N LEU A 139 26.84 -19.88 1.25
CA LEU A 139 25.81 -19.07 1.87
C LEU A 139 24.41 -19.42 1.36
N GLY A 140 23.69 -20.16 2.17
CA GLY A 140 22.35 -20.65 1.88
C GLY A 140 21.26 -19.60 1.93
N GLY A 141 21.48 -18.43 2.53
CA GLY A 141 20.44 -17.41 2.71
C GLY A 141 20.97 -16.05 3.19
N ALA A 142 20.07 -15.07 3.29
CA ALA A 142 20.38 -13.71 3.73
C ALA A 142 20.93 -13.67 5.16
N GLN A 143 20.40 -14.48 6.06
CA GLN A 143 20.79 -14.50 7.47
C GLN A 143 22.27 -14.92 7.66
N ASP A 144 22.71 -15.94 6.92
CA ASP A 144 24.11 -16.40 7.00
C ASP A 144 25.05 -15.31 6.49
N ALA A 145 24.66 -14.64 5.40
CA ALA A 145 25.45 -13.55 4.83
C ALA A 145 25.55 -12.34 5.77
N ALA A 146 24.47 -11.99 6.46
CA ALA A 146 24.47 -10.84 7.36
C ALA A 146 25.27 -11.09 8.65
N THR A 147 25.44 -12.34 9.07
CA THR A 147 26.27 -12.69 10.22
C THR A 147 27.75 -12.88 9.85
N ASP A 148 28.08 -12.91 8.55
CA ASP A 148 29.46 -13.08 8.09
C ASP A 148 30.31 -11.83 8.44
N PRO A 149 31.39 -11.97 9.19
CA PRO A 149 32.31 -10.86 9.50
C PRO A 149 32.85 -10.14 8.26
N ALA A 150 32.94 -10.83 7.12
CA ALA A 150 33.39 -10.26 5.85
C ALA A 150 32.47 -9.13 5.37
N ALA A 151 31.19 -9.15 5.72
CA ALA A 151 30.24 -8.08 5.38
C ALA A 151 30.58 -6.73 6.02
N ARG A 152 31.37 -6.73 7.09
CA ARG A 152 31.81 -5.53 7.83
C ARG A 152 33.33 -5.28 7.76
N ALA A 153 34.03 -6.11 7.02
CA ALA A 153 35.48 -5.97 6.90
C ALA A 153 35.83 -4.56 6.33
N PRO A 154 36.82 -3.86 6.91
CA PRO A 154 37.22 -2.56 6.41
C PRO A 154 37.80 -2.69 4.99
N MET A 155 37.35 -1.78 4.13
CA MET A 155 37.82 -1.62 2.75
C MET A 155 38.62 -0.32 2.63
N ARG A 156 39.65 -0.33 1.80
CA ARG A 156 40.46 0.85 1.54
C ARG A 156 39.76 1.78 0.57
N LEU A 157 39.65 3.04 0.89
CA LEU A 157 39.26 4.09 -0.05
C LEU A 157 40.42 4.31 -1.04
N VAL A 158 40.21 4.04 -2.32
CA VAL A 158 41.22 4.13 -3.38
C VAL A 158 41.18 5.47 -4.07
N ALA A 159 39.96 5.96 -4.37
CA ALA A 159 39.72 7.22 -5.02
C ALA A 159 38.34 7.77 -4.63
N HIS A 160 38.20 9.08 -4.55
CA HIS A 160 36.91 9.75 -4.42
C HIS A 160 36.97 11.13 -5.09
N ASP A 161 35.83 11.55 -5.57
CA ASP A 161 35.55 12.90 -6.06
C ASP A 161 34.12 13.32 -5.63
N GLU A 162 33.63 14.46 -6.10
CA GLU A 162 32.27 14.96 -5.75
C GLU A 162 31.15 14.04 -6.25
N HIS A 163 31.39 13.17 -7.20
CA HIS A 163 30.38 12.36 -7.89
C HIS A 163 30.60 10.86 -7.74
N SER A 164 31.77 10.44 -7.24
CA SER A 164 32.12 9.03 -7.13
C SER A 164 33.02 8.70 -5.94
N ALA A 165 32.95 7.44 -5.48
CA ALA A 165 33.85 6.89 -4.49
C ALA A 165 34.17 5.43 -4.82
N THR A 166 35.45 5.06 -4.73
CA THR A 166 35.94 3.70 -5.01
C THR A 166 36.54 3.07 -3.77
N PHE A 167 36.01 1.93 -3.39
CA PHE A 167 36.51 1.12 -2.28
C PHE A 167 37.04 -0.22 -2.79
N GLU A 168 38.16 -0.66 -2.23
CA GLU A 168 38.75 -1.96 -2.48
C GLU A 168 39.03 -2.69 -1.17
N GLY A 169 38.73 -3.99 -1.13
CA GLY A 169 38.92 -4.79 0.04
C GLY A 169 38.69 -6.28 -0.21
N ARG A 170 38.51 -7.01 0.84
CA ARG A 170 38.26 -8.47 0.78
C ARG A 170 36.86 -8.77 1.36
N ALA A 171 36.14 -9.67 0.70
CA ALA A 171 34.92 -10.28 1.20
C ALA A 171 35.16 -11.80 1.28
N GLY A 172 35.52 -12.31 2.45
CA GLY A 172 36.00 -13.66 2.60
C GLY A 172 37.33 -13.87 1.83
N ASN A 173 37.37 -14.86 0.94
CA ASN A 173 38.52 -15.13 0.10
C ASN A 173 38.58 -14.28 -1.18
N ALA A 174 37.52 -13.60 -1.54
CA ALA A 174 37.45 -12.80 -2.74
C ALA A 174 37.97 -11.36 -2.53
N THR A 175 38.61 -10.82 -3.56
CA THR A 175 38.89 -9.39 -3.66
C THR A 175 37.68 -8.69 -4.27
N VAL A 176 37.22 -7.59 -3.66
CA VAL A 176 36.04 -6.82 -4.06
C VAL A 176 36.45 -5.39 -4.29
N ARG A 177 36.07 -4.86 -5.45
CA ARG A 177 36.15 -3.45 -5.78
C ARG A 177 34.75 -2.92 -6.01
N LYS A 178 34.39 -1.82 -5.34
CA LYS A 178 33.10 -1.13 -5.44
C LYS A 178 33.33 0.29 -5.92
N VAL A 179 32.60 0.68 -6.95
CA VAL A 179 32.60 2.05 -7.45
C VAL A 179 31.19 2.59 -7.33
N PHE A 180 30.99 3.51 -6.40
CA PHE A 180 29.75 4.26 -6.26
C PHE A 180 29.79 5.50 -7.16
N ARG A 181 28.70 5.78 -7.88
CA ARG A 181 28.59 6.96 -8.77
C ARG A 181 27.20 7.59 -8.69
N LEU A 182 27.15 8.92 -8.70
CA LEU A 182 25.91 9.63 -8.91
C LEU A 182 25.52 9.55 -10.38
N THR A 183 24.31 9.07 -10.66
CA THR A 183 23.86 8.85 -12.06
C THR A 183 23.23 10.10 -12.69
N GLY A 184 23.00 11.16 -11.91
CA GLY A 184 22.25 12.35 -12.32
C GLY A 184 20.74 12.18 -12.35
N ARG A 185 20.21 10.96 -12.15
CA ARG A 185 18.79 10.72 -11.96
C ARG A 185 18.37 11.00 -10.51
N PRO A 186 17.14 11.52 -10.29
CA PRO A 186 16.64 11.72 -8.93
C PRO A 186 16.64 10.42 -8.12
N TYR A 187 17.17 10.48 -6.90
CA TYR A 187 17.18 9.36 -5.95
C TYR A 187 17.92 8.11 -6.42
N GLU A 188 18.84 8.21 -7.38
CA GLU A 188 19.56 7.07 -7.93
C GLU A 188 21.08 7.16 -7.68
N LEU A 189 21.62 6.07 -7.13
CA LEU A 189 23.05 5.83 -6.98
C LEU A 189 23.46 4.62 -7.82
N GLY A 190 24.48 4.75 -8.66
CA GLY A 190 25.10 3.64 -9.38
C GLY A 190 26.09 2.89 -8.50
N LEU A 191 26.16 1.58 -8.61
CA LEU A 191 27.16 0.72 -7.99
C LEU A 191 27.71 -0.27 -9.00
N ASP A 192 28.98 -0.09 -9.38
CA ASP A 192 29.71 -1.12 -10.10
C ASP A 192 30.51 -1.96 -9.11
N LEU A 193 30.35 -3.26 -9.22
CA LEU A 193 30.90 -4.26 -8.35
C LEU A 193 31.78 -5.22 -9.16
N GLU A 194 33.08 -5.26 -8.86
CA GLU A 194 34.02 -6.22 -9.41
C GLU A 194 34.44 -7.18 -8.28
N VAL A 195 34.33 -8.46 -8.54
CA VAL A 195 34.71 -9.53 -7.59
C VAL A 195 35.68 -10.48 -8.28
N SER A 196 36.77 -10.81 -7.64
CA SER A 196 37.79 -11.72 -8.17
C SER A 196 38.37 -12.62 -7.07
N GLY A 197 38.86 -13.80 -7.46
CA GLY A 197 39.54 -14.75 -6.54
C GLY A 197 38.60 -15.59 -5.67
N ALA A 198 37.30 -15.64 -5.99
CA ALA A 198 36.37 -16.55 -5.32
C ALA A 198 36.42 -17.94 -5.98
N ALA A 199 37.42 -18.72 -5.62
CA ALA A 199 37.76 -19.99 -6.27
C ALA A 199 36.81 -21.15 -5.92
N ALA A 200 35.50 -21.03 -6.10
CA ALA A 200 34.59 -22.15 -5.92
C ALA A 200 33.55 -22.24 -7.07
N ALA A 201 33.43 -23.43 -7.64
CA ALA A 201 32.34 -23.77 -8.53
C ALA A 201 30.99 -23.49 -7.80
N ASN A 202 30.14 -22.65 -8.38
CA ASN A 202 28.88 -22.14 -7.81
C ASN A 202 29.02 -21.01 -6.78
N ALA A 203 30.12 -20.30 -6.68
CA ALA A 203 30.23 -19.08 -5.89
C ALA A 203 29.13 -18.08 -6.31
N GLY A 204 28.54 -17.43 -5.35
CA GLY A 204 27.59 -16.33 -5.57
C GLY A 204 28.07 -15.08 -4.84
N VAL A 205 27.82 -13.94 -5.43
CA VAL A 205 28.02 -12.66 -4.77
C VAL A 205 26.69 -12.24 -4.16
N ILE A 206 26.68 -12.05 -2.85
CA ILE A 206 25.51 -11.64 -2.10
C ILE A 206 25.64 -10.18 -1.74
N VAL A 207 24.72 -9.36 -2.25
CA VAL A 207 24.59 -7.94 -1.88
C VAL A 207 23.50 -7.82 -0.83
N LEU A 208 23.86 -7.31 0.34
CA LEU A 208 22.98 -7.22 1.51
C LEU A 208 22.29 -5.86 1.58
N TYR A 209 21.03 -5.88 1.97
CA TYR A 209 20.29 -4.68 2.34
C TYR A 209 19.54 -4.91 3.65
N PRO A 210 20.23 -4.80 4.80
CA PRO A 210 19.61 -4.88 6.12
C PRO A 210 18.87 -3.60 6.47
N GLY A 211 17.93 -3.72 7.41
CA GLY A 211 17.23 -2.57 7.94
C GLY A 211 16.59 -2.88 9.29
N PHE A 212 16.26 -1.82 10.01
CA PHE A 212 15.61 -1.88 11.30
C PHE A 212 14.54 -0.78 11.41
N MET A 213 13.40 -1.16 11.97
CA MET A 213 12.40 -0.23 12.46
C MET A 213 11.82 -0.78 13.76
N PRO A 214 11.82 0.01 14.83
CA PRO A 214 11.20 -0.42 16.08
C PRO A 214 9.78 -0.89 15.80
N PRO A 215 9.36 -2.06 16.34
CA PRO A 215 7.99 -2.50 16.18
C PRO A 215 7.06 -1.42 16.70
N ALA A 216 6.09 -1.02 15.87
CA ALA A 216 5.09 -0.06 16.28
C ALA A 216 4.44 -0.56 17.58
N THR A 217 4.44 0.28 18.61
CA THR A 217 3.66 0.00 19.82
C THR A 217 2.26 -0.36 19.37
N LYS A 218 1.75 -1.52 19.80
CA LYS A 218 0.46 -2.08 19.38
C LYS A 218 -0.69 -1.10 19.63
N SER A 219 -0.84 -0.10 18.80
CA SER A 219 -2.01 0.78 18.75
C SER A 219 -2.92 0.37 17.60
N GLY A 220 -3.02 -0.94 17.35
CA GLY A 220 -3.79 -1.47 16.24
C GLY A 220 -5.05 -2.17 16.71
N GLY A 221 -6.18 -1.46 16.77
CA GLY A 221 -7.48 -2.08 16.66
C GLY A 221 -7.73 -2.56 15.23
N PHE A 222 -8.76 -3.37 15.00
CA PHE A 222 -9.17 -3.88 13.67
C PHE A 222 -9.28 -2.80 12.57
N PHE A 223 -9.47 -1.55 12.95
CA PHE A 223 -9.60 -0.38 12.07
C PHE A 223 -8.36 0.54 12.07
N SER A 224 -7.35 0.23 12.86
CA SER A 224 -6.06 0.90 12.73
C SER A 224 -5.40 0.34 11.49
N GLY A 225 -5.18 1.16 10.49
CA GLY A 225 -4.41 0.76 9.32
C GLY A 225 -3.01 0.25 9.68
N PRO A 226 -2.30 -0.31 8.71
CA PRO A 226 -0.90 -0.65 8.93
C PRO A 226 -0.17 0.58 9.49
N PRO A 227 0.80 0.40 10.38
CA PRO A 227 1.57 1.51 10.90
C PRO A 227 2.14 2.32 9.73
N VAL A 228 2.06 3.63 9.80
CA VAL A 228 2.57 4.54 8.76
C VAL A 228 4.07 4.34 8.56
N GLU A 229 4.75 3.92 9.61
CA GLU A 229 6.16 3.57 9.63
C GLU A 229 6.29 2.07 9.85
N PHE A 230 6.74 1.38 8.85
CA PHE A 230 7.09 -0.04 8.90
C PHE A 230 8.32 -0.26 8.02
N MET A 231 9.00 -1.36 8.25
CA MET A 231 10.08 -1.83 7.39
C MET A 231 9.75 -3.26 6.98
N ARG A 232 9.82 -3.52 5.68
CA ARG A 232 9.48 -4.82 5.10
C ARG A 232 10.42 -5.14 3.95
N PRO A 233 11.19 -6.22 4.03
CA PRO A 233 11.91 -6.76 2.90
C PRO A 233 10.97 -7.03 1.72
N ILE A 234 11.40 -6.65 0.53
CA ILE A 234 10.60 -6.74 -0.69
C ILE A 234 11.48 -7.11 -1.87
N CYS A 235 10.95 -7.93 -2.78
CA CYS A 235 11.63 -8.31 -4.01
C CYS A 235 10.61 -8.51 -5.13
N ARG A 236 10.98 -8.11 -6.33
CA ARG A 236 10.32 -8.51 -7.56
C ARG A 236 11.19 -9.50 -8.30
N ALA A 237 10.76 -10.76 -8.29
CA ALA A 237 11.37 -11.85 -9.02
C ALA A 237 10.40 -12.33 -10.12
N GLY A 238 10.87 -12.42 -11.35
CA GLY A 238 10.00 -12.68 -12.49
C GLY A 238 8.91 -11.61 -12.63
N GLN A 239 7.64 -12.02 -12.48
CA GLN A 239 6.49 -11.13 -12.54
C GLN A 239 5.80 -10.90 -11.19
N SER A 240 6.19 -11.62 -10.14
CA SER A 240 5.63 -11.50 -8.80
C SER A 240 6.42 -10.51 -7.95
N THR A 241 5.71 -9.83 -7.05
CA THR A 241 6.33 -8.97 -6.04
C THR A 241 6.03 -9.57 -4.68
N GLU A 242 7.07 -10.03 -4.02
CA GLU A 242 6.99 -10.70 -2.74
C GLU A 242 7.42 -9.78 -1.61
N ARG A 243 6.78 -9.92 -0.46
CA ARG A 243 7.00 -9.12 0.73
C ARG A 243 7.14 -10.02 1.92
N PHE A 244 8.19 -9.81 2.69
CA PHE A 244 8.46 -10.59 3.87
C PHE A 244 8.03 -9.87 5.14
N ASP A 245 7.23 -10.54 5.98
CA ASP A 245 6.82 -9.99 7.26
C ASP A 245 7.86 -10.32 8.35
N VAL A 246 8.65 -9.33 8.71
CA VAL A 246 9.69 -9.45 9.76
C VAL A 246 9.12 -9.76 11.16
N ASN A 247 7.83 -9.54 11.39
CA ASN A 247 7.14 -9.86 12.64
C ASN A 247 6.33 -11.17 12.54
N GLY A 248 6.31 -11.80 11.37
CA GLY A 248 5.63 -13.07 11.10
C GLY A 248 6.25 -14.27 11.81
N LYS A 249 5.84 -15.47 11.44
CA LYS A 249 6.38 -16.72 12.00
C LYS A 249 7.59 -17.23 11.23
N GLU A 250 7.71 -16.89 9.97
CA GLU A 250 8.79 -17.33 9.09
C GLU A 250 10.09 -16.62 9.45
N GLN A 251 11.19 -17.37 9.46
CA GLN A 251 12.54 -16.82 9.71
C GLN A 251 13.21 -16.37 8.42
N MET A 252 12.95 -17.08 7.32
CA MET A 252 13.52 -16.83 6.00
C MET A 252 12.48 -17.09 4.91
N ALA A 253 12.63 -16.40 3.77
CA ALA A 253 11.90 -16.68 2.55
C ALA A 253 12.78 -16.40 1.33
N ARG A 254 12.42 -16.93 0.17
CA ARG A 254 13.11 -16.72 -1.10
C ARG A 254 12.12 -16.31 -2.18
N GLY A 255 12.53 -15.40 -3.05
CA GLY A 255 11.76 -15.06 -4.25
C GLY A 255 12.10 -16.00 -5.40
N GLU A 256 11.07 -16.43 -6.13
CA GLU A 256 11.21 -17.34 -7.26
C GLU A 256 11.40 -16.58 -8.58
N GLY A 257 12.45 -16.89 -9.32
CA GLY A 257 12.74 -16.33 -10.65
C GLY A 257 13.83 -15.27 -10.64
N ALA A 258 14.16 -14.75 -11.83
CA ALA A 258 15.20 -13.73 -11.99
C ALA A 258 14.78 -12.41 -11.33
N VAL A 259 15.69 -11.84 -10.53
CA VAL A 259 15.45 -10.62 -9.77
C VAL A 259 15.41 -9.41 -10.70
N GLN A 260 14.30 -8.71 -10.72
CA GLN A 260 14.15 -7.41 -11.36
C GLN A 260 14.68 -6.29 -10.47
N TRP A 261 14.31 -6.35 -9.19
CA TRP A 261 14.78 -5.49 -8.12
C TRP A 261 14.45 -6.10 -6.76
N ALA A 262 15.22 -5.73 -5.73
CA ALA A 262 14.96 -6.13 -4.35
C ALA A 262 15.43 -5.04 -3.38
N GLY A 263 14.84 -4.96 -2.19
CA GLY A 263 15.20 -3.94 -1.22
C GLY A 263 14.30 -3.91 0.01
N LEU A 264 14.12 -2.72 0.60
CA LEU A 264 13.31 -2.48 1.78
C LEU A 264 12.20 -1.47 1.50
N ASP A 265 10.96 -1.86 1.75
CA ASP A 265 9.79 -1.00 1.80
C ASP A 265 9.67 -0.36 3.20
N GLN A 266 9.69 0.96 3.26
CA GLN A 266 9.65 1.75 4.50
C GLN A 266 8.43 2.67 4.55
N GLY A 267 7.28 2.18 4.11
CA GLY A 267 6.05 2.96 4.07
C GLY A 267 5.98 3.90 2.87
N TYR A 268 6.23 5.17 3.07
CA TYR A 268 6.25 6.16 1.99
C TYR A 268 7.55 6.17 1.17
N PHE A 269 8.58 5.48 1.65
CA PHE A 269 9.90 5.43 1.05
C PHE A 269 10.28 4.01 0.69
N ILE A 270 11.24 3.89 -0.21
CA ILE A 270 11.80 2.61 -0.60
C ILE A 270 13.28 2.74 -0.93
N SER A 271 14.04 1.75 -0.51
CA SER A 271 15.41 1.53 -0.96
C SER A 271 15.44 0.25 -1.77
N ALA A 272 15.85 0.30 -3.02
CA ALA A 272 15.82 -0.87 -3.90
C ALA A 272 17.05 -0.94 -4.82
N LEU A 273 17.55 -2.18 -4.98
CA LEU A 273 18.65 -2.51 -5.87
C LEU A 273 18.12 -3.11 -7.17
N PHE A 274 18.67 -2.68 -8.28
CA PHE A 274 18.34 -3.11 -9.63
C PHE A 274 19.60 -3.67 -10.31
N PRO A 275 19.71 -4.97 -10.51
CA PRO A 275 20.75 -5.51 -11.41
C PRO A 275 20.53 -4.98 -12.82
N SER A 276 21.58 -4.64 -13.58
CA SER A 276 21.45 -4.15 -14.95
C SER A 276 20.68 -5.12 -15.84
N GLU A 277 20.92 -6.40 -15.66
CA GLU A 277 20.15 -7.49 -16.25
C GLU A 277 19.41 -8.23 -15.16
N PRO A 278 18.12 -8.62 -15.40
CA PRO A 278 17.40 -9.46 -14.45
C PRO A 278 18.09 -10.81 -14.29
N LYS A 279 18.74 -11.03 -13.13
CA LYS A 279 19.41 -12.26 -12.83
C LYS A 279 19.55 -12.50 -11.33
N GLY A 280 19.99 -13.69 -10.96
CA GLY A 280 20.15 -14.06 -9.57
C GLY A 280 18.86 -14.43 -8.87
N ALA A 281 18.91 -14.50 -7.56
CA ALA A 281 17.80 -14.81 -6.67
C ALA A 281 17.76 -13.82 -5.51
N CYS A 282 16.58 -13.51 -4.99
CA CYS A 282 16.46 -12.77 -3.75
C CYS A 282 16.12 -13.69 -2.58
N ALA A 283 16.63 -13.32 -1.41
CA ALA A 283 16.31 -13.97 -0.15
C ALA A 283 15.99 -12.93 0.90
N PHE A 284 15.15 -13.31 1.84
CA PHE A 284 14.75 -12.50 2.98
C PHE A 284 15.10 -13.22 4.26
N ALA A 285 15.53 -12.48 5.25
CA ALA A 285 15.74 -13.02 6.58
C ALA A 285 15.25 -12.04 7.63
N ARG A 286 14.86 -12.58 8.79
CA ARG A 286 14.63 -11.80 9.99
C ARG A 286 15.98 -11.46 10.61
N GLY A 287 16.16 -10.21 10.99
CA GLY A 287 17.34 -9.80 11.72
C GLY A 287 17.30 -10.19 13.21
N PRO A 288 18.38 -9.93 13.94
CA PRO A 288 18.56 -10.37 15.32
C PRO A 288 17.63 -9.69 16.33
N VAL A 289 17.12 -8.53 15.99
CA VAL A 289 16.23 -7.73 16.86
C VAL A 289 14.83 -7.66 16.27
N ALA A 290 13.80 -7.64 17.12
CA ALA A 290 12.41 -7.48 16.68
C ALA A 290 12.26 -6.21 15.85
N GLY A 291 11.65 -6.33 14.66
CA GLY A 291 11.53 -5.23 13.70
C GLY A 291 12.73 -5.06 12.78
N SER A 292 13.77 -5.88 12.90
CA SER A 292 14.85 -5.92 11.92
C SER A 292 14.62 -7.01 10.87
N GLY A 293 15.06 -6.74 9.65
CA GLY A 293 14.98 -7.67 8.54
C GLY A 293 16.00 -7.34 7.47
N GLU A 294 16.21 -8.29 6.60
CA GLU A 294 17.25 -8.23 5.59
C GLU A 294 16.72 -8.70 4.25
N THR A 295 17.11 -8.00 3.23
CA THR A 295 16.98 -8.42 1.85
C THR A 295 18.36 -8.68 1.29
N ALA A 296 18.55 -9.80 0.62
CA ALA A 296 19.78 -10.13 -0.08
C ALA A 296 19.49 -10.45 -1.54
N ILE A 297 20.33 -9.97 -2.44
CA ILE A 297 20.37 -10.42 -3.83
C ILE A 297 21.60 -11.29 -3.99
N ARG A 298 21.40 -12.54 -4.38
CA ARG A 298 22.47 -13.43 -4.77
C ARG A 298 22.65 -13.36 -6.28
N LEU A 299 23.80 -12.85 -6.72
CA LEU A 299 24.21 -12.79 -8.11
C LEU A 299 25.06 -14.01 -8.45
N PRO A 300 24.77 -14.75 -9.53
CA PRO A 300 25.58 -15.90 -9.94
C PRO A 300 26.95 -15.41 -10.41
N MET A 301 28.00 -16.13 -10.02
CA MET A 301 29.37 -15.88 -10.47
C MET A 301 29.80 -17.00 -11.41
N GLU A 302 30.27 -16.63 -12.60
CA GLU A 302 30.78 -17.55 -13.60
C GLU A 302 32.31 -17.39 -13.65
N GLY A 303 33.05 -18.39 -13.20
CA GLY A 303 34.53 -18.37 -13.14
C GLY A 303 35.09 -17.61 -11.92
N ASP A 304 36.37 -17.23 -11.99
CA ASP A 304 37.11 -16.61 -10.88
C ASP A 304 36.91 -15.10 -10.74
N ALA A 305 36.28 -14.46 -11.68
CA ALA A 305 35.99 -13.03 -11.65
C ALA A 305 34.60 -12.71 -12.26
N ALA A 306 33.94 -11.76 -11.66
CA ALA A 306 32.66 -11.27 -12.17
C ALA A 306 32.53 -9.75 -12.00
N ARG A 307 31.78 -9.12 -12.91
CA ARG A 307 31.44 -7.70 -12.88
C ARG A 307 29.94 -7.53 -12.93
N TYR A 308 29.41 -6.67 -12.04
CA TYR A 308 28.01 -6.35 -11.98
C TYR A 308 27.84 -4.83 -11.94
N SER A 309 26.89 -4.31 -12.72
CA SER A 309 26.42 -2.96 -12.56
C SER A 309 25.03 -3.01 -11.92
N LEU A 310 24.85 -2.25 -10.86
CA LEU A 310 23.61 -2.15 -10.10
C LEU A 310 23.19 -0.69 -10.04
N SER A 311 21.91 -0.41 -10.18
CA SER A 311 21.33 0.87 -9.81
C SER A 311 20.65 0.72 -8.45
N VAL A 312 20.80 1.70 -7.58
CA VAL A 312 20.22 1.74 -6.26
C VAL A 312 19.27 2.93 -6.18
N TYR A 313 17.99 2.68 -6.06
CA TYR A 313 16.99 3.72 -5.81
C TYR A 313 16.84 3.96 -4.30
N LEU A 314 16.95 5.20 -3.87
CA LEU A 314 16.94 5.62 -2.47
C LEU A 314 16.01 6.82 -2.30
N GLY A 315 14.69 6.58 -2.28
CA GLY A 315 13.78 7.71 -2.37
C GLY A 315 12.32 7.45 -2.04
N PRO A 316 11.48 8.45 -2.31
CA PRO A 316 10.05 8.38 -2.07
C PRO A 316 9.35 7.42 -3.04
N LYS A 317 8.25 6.78 -2.60
CA LYS A 317 7.39 5.96 -3.46
C LYS A 317 6.43 6.84 -4.28
N ASP A 318 6.98 7.75 -5.06
CA ASP A 318 6.20 8.52 -6.03
C ASP A 318 5.84 7.62 -7.23
N LEU A 319 4.55 7.55 -7.56
CA LEU A 319 4.04 6.64 -8.58
C LEU A 319 4.65 6.91 -9.96
N ASP A 320 4.88 8.17 -10.31
CA ASP A 320 5.39 8.54 -11.63
C ASP A 320 6.89 8.25 -11.73
N LEU A 321 7.65 8.50 -10.64
CA LEU A 321 9.06 8.13 -10.57
C LEU A 321 9.25 6.61 -10.65
N LEU A 322 8.44 5.84 -9.88
CA LEU A 322 8.52 4.38 -9.90
C LEU A 322 8.15 3.79 -11.27
N ARG A 323 7.19 4.37 -11.96
CA ARG A 323 6.83 3.96 -13.34
C ARG A 323 7.92 4.29 -14.35
N ALA A 324 8.53 5.47 -14.22
CA ALA A 324 9.63 5.88 -15.09
C ALA A 324 10.85 4.96 -14.98
N TYR A 325 11.06 4.35 -13.80
CA TYR A 325 12.08 3.33 -13.58
C TYR A 325 11.83 2.05 -14.36
N GLY A 326 10.55 1.73 -14.63
CA GLY A 326 10.16 0.50 -15.31
C GLY A 326 10.28 -0.75 -14.45
N ARG A 327 10.47 -1.93 -15.05
CA ARG A 327 10.64 -3.24 -14.39
C ARG A 327 9.55 -3.57 -13.37
N GLY A 328 8.34 -2.96 -13.51
CA GLY A 328 7.23 -3.14 -12.59
C GLY A 328 7.50 -2.58 -11.19
N PHE A 329 8.34 -1.56 -11.06
CA PHE A 329 8.69 -0.97 -9.77
C PHE A 329 7.51 -0.28 -9.08
N ASP A 330 6.49 0.16 -9.83
CA ASP A 330 5.21 0.65 -9.29
C ASP A 330 4.46 -0.40 -8.43
N SER A 331 4.79 -1.70 -8.58
CA SER A 331 4.27 -2.76 -7.70
C SER A 331 4.81 -2.70 -6.27
N ALA A 332 5.83 -1.86 -6.00
CA ALA A 332 6.28 -1.56 -4.64
C ALA A 332 5.22 -0.82 -3.82
N ILE A 333 4.27 -0.12 -4.47
CA ILE A 333 3.12 0.50 -3.81
C ILE A 333 2.12 -0.60 -3.44
N ASP A 334 1.95 -0.83 -2.14
CA ASP A 334 1.02 -1.82 -1.61
C ASP A 334 -0.27 -1.14 -1.11
N TYR A 335 -1.34 -1.24 -1.86
CA TYR A 335 -2.65 -0.73 -1.46
C TYR A 335 -3.33 -1.56 -0.35
N GLY A 336 -2.68 -2.63 0.11
CA GLY A 336 -3.25 -3.56 1.10
C GLY A 336 -4.31 -4.49 0.50
N THR A 337 -4.58 -5.60 1.17
CA THR A 337 -5.48 -6.66 0.66
C THR A 337 -6.92 -6.16 0.43
N MET A 338 -7.43 -5.32 1.32
CA MET A 338 -8.81 -4.80 1.21
C MET A 338 -8.98 -3.75 0.11
N ALA A 339 -7.97 -2.91 -0.11
CA ALA A 339 -8.07 -1.85 -1.12
C ALA A 339 -7.49 -2.26 -2.49
N ARG A 340 -6.81 -3.41 -2.58
CA ARG A 340 -6.26 -3.91 -3.86
C ARG A 340 -7.30 -4.01 -4.98
N PRO A 341 -8.55 -4.47 -4.76
CA PRO A 341 -9.60 -4.45 -5.79
C PRO A 341 -9.95 -3.04 -6.27
N PHE A 342 -9.72 -2.03 -5.43
CA PHE A 342 -10.02 -0.62 -5.69
C PHE A 342 -8.79 0.20 -6.09
N ALA A 343 -7.65 -0.44 -6.35
CA ALA A 343 -6.40 0.24 -6.72
C ALA A 343 -6.54 1.12 -7.97
N PHE A 344 -7.40 0.74 -8.90
CA PHE A 344 -7.73 1.59 -10.05
C PHE A 344 -8.37 2.91 -9.61
N PHE A 345 -9.35 2.84 -8.71
CA PHE A 345 -10.00 4.05 -8.17
C PHE A 345 -9.03 4.88 -7.32
N ALA A 346 -8.15 4.24 -6.54
CA ALA A 346 -7.13 4.95 -5.76
C ALA A 346 -6.22 5.80 -6.67
N ARG A 347 -5.75 5.24 -7.79
CA ARG A 347 -4.95 5.97 -8.78
C ARG A 347 -5.72 7.09 -9.45
N LEU A 348 -6.98 6.84 -9.81
CA LEU A 348 -7.86 7.87 -10.39
C LEU A 348 -8.08 9.04 -9.42
N LEU A 349 -8.37 8.74 -8.15
CA LEU A 349 -8.58 9.76 -7.12
C LEU A 349 -7.30 10.56 -6.87
N LEU A 350 -6.13 9.90 -6.82
CA LEU A 350 -4.84 10.57 -6.70
C LEU A 350 -4.59 11.53 -7.88
N TYR A 351 -4.86 11.08 -9.11
CA TYR A 351 -4.71 11.92 -10.30
C TYR A 351 -5.60 13.16 -10.23
N VAL A 352 -6.87 13.00 -9.84
CA VAL A 352 -7.81 14.14 -9.68
C VAL A 352 -7.37 15.06 -8.54
N MET A 353 -6.90 14.51 -7.41
CA MET A 353 -6.38 15.32 -6.30
C MET A 353 -5.14 16.12 -6.69
N ARG A 354 -4.19 15.53 -7.44
CA ARG A 354 -3.04 16.23 -7.98
C ARG A 354 -3.44 17.38 -8.92
N TRP A 355 -4.48 17.17 -9.72
CA TRP A 355 -5.00 18.23 -10.59
C TRP A 355 -5.57 19.40 -9.78
N PHE A 356 -6.34 19.11 -8.74
CA PHE A 356 -6.85 20.15 -7.83
C PHE A 356 -5.72 20.83 -7.06
N GLU A 357 -4.74 20.05 -6.56
CA GLU A 357 -3.61 20.59 -5.81
C GLU A 357 -2.79 21.58 -6.65
N ARG A 358 -2.52 21.28 -7.91
CA ARG A 358 -1.85 22.20 -8.84
C ARG A 358 -2.59 23.53 -9.02
N LEU A 359 -3.92 23.53 -8.82
CA LEU A 359 -4.74 24.71 -8.94
C LEU A 359 -4.76 25.54 -7.64
N VAL A 360 -4.84 24.86 -6.50
CA VAL A 360 -5.06 25.51 -5.19
C VAL A 360 -3.84 25.46 -4.26
N HIS A 361 -2.80 24.72 -4.63
CA HIS A 361 -1.55 24.53 -3.86
C HIS A 361 -1.79 24.10 -2.41
N ASN A 362 -2.82 23.27 -2.17
CA ASN A 362 -3.16 22.76 -0.85
C ASN A 362 -3.90 21.43 -0.94
N TRP A 363 -3.33 20.38 -0.36
CA TRP A 363 -3.89 19.03 -0.40
C TRP A 363 -5.20 18.88 0.40
N GLY A 364 -5.37 19.59 1.50
CA GLY A 364 -6.62 19.57 2.27
C GLY A 364 -7.78 20.16 1.46
N VAL A 365 -7.54 21.27 0.77
CA VAL A 365 -8.52 21.86 -0.16
C VAL A 365 -8.77 20.93 -1.35
N ALA A 366 -7.74 20.26 -1.87
CA ALA A 366 -7.89 19.27 -2.95
C ALA A 366 -8.80 18.11 -2.54
N ILE A 367 -8.71 17.61 -1.29
CA ILE A 367 -9.62 16.60 -0.73
C ILE A 367 -11.06 17.12 -0.68
N ILE A 368 -11.27 18.38 -0.28
CA ILE A 368 -12.59 19.00 -0.24
C ILE A 368 -13.19 19.10 -1.65
N LEU A 369 -12.40 19.60 -2.62
CA LEU A 369 -12.82 19.73 -4.02
C LEU A 369 -13.11 18.36 -4.65
N LEU A 370 -12.27 17.35 -4.36
CA LEU A 370 -12.54 15.97 -4.76
C LEU A 370 -13.88 15.49 -4.21
N THR A 371 -14.16 15.76 -2.93
CA THR A 371 -15.43 15.37 -2.29
C THR A 371 -16.63 16.02 -2.98
N VAL A 372 -16.52 17.32 -3.29
CA VAL A 372 -17.56 18.05 -4.05
C VAL A 372 -17.75 17.44 -5.43
N LEU A 373 -16.67 17.20 -6.17
CA LEU A 373 -16.74 16.59 -7.50
C LEU A 373 -17.44 15.23 -7.47
N VAL A 374 -17.05 14.35 -6.54
CA VAL A 374 -17.67 13.04 -6.35
C VAL A 374 -19.16 13.19 -6.03
N LYS A 375 -19.53 14.13 -5.16
CA LYS A 375 -20.94 14.44 -4.84
C LYS A 375 -21.73 14.90 -6.05
N VAL A 376 -21.18 15.76 -6.88
CA VAL A 376 -21.83 16.23 -8.11
C VAL A 376 -22.03 15.09 -9.09
N LEU A 377 -21.02 14.27 -9.31
CA LEU A 377 -21.10 13.10 -10.21
C LEU A 377 -22.15 12.08 -9.73
N LEU A 378 -22.23 11.84 -8.42
CA LEU A 378 -23.14 10.88 -7.82
C LEU A 378 -24.52 11.47 -7.51
N TYR A 379 -24.73 12.79 -7.76
CA TYR A 379 -25.97 13.48 -7.45
C TYR A 379 -27.22 12.80 -8.03
N PRO A 380 -27.29 12.43 -9.34
CA PRO A 380 -28.51 11.84 -9.90
C PRO A 380 -28.88 10.51 -9.23
N LEU A 381 -27.88 9.73 -8.82
CA LEU A 381 -28.10 8.46 -8.15
C LEU A 381 -28.52 8.64 -6.69
N THR A 382 -27.85 9.55 -5.97
CA THR A 382 -28.19 9.87 -4.58
C THR A 382 -29.56 10.56 -4.48
N ALA A 383 -29.95 11.37 -5.48
CA ALA A 383 -31.28 11.98 -5.54
C ALA A 383 -32.38 10.92 -5.65
N LYS A 384 -32.24 9.92 -6.52
CA LYS A 384 -33.19 8.81 -6.63
C LYS A 384 -33.30 8.00 -5.33
N SER A 385 -32.16 7.76 -4.68
CA SER A 385 -32.13 7.07 -3.39
C SER A 385 -32.88 7.87 -2.30
N MET A 386 -32.65 9.18 -2.24
CA MET A 386 -33.35 10.05 -1.28
C MET A 386 -34.85 10.11 -1.56
N GLN A 387 -35.30 10.08 -2.83
CA GLN A 387 -36.72 9.97 -3.19
C GLN A 387 -37.31 8.68 -2.62
N SER A 388 -36.67 7.53 -2.85
CA SER A 388 -37.11 6.24 -2.30
C SER A 388 -37.18 6.26 -0.76
N MET A 389 -36.19 6.87 -0.09
CA MET A 389 -36.22 7.05 1.36
C MET A 389 -37.39 7.91 1.84
N ASN A 390 -37.74 8.99 1.11
CA ASN A 390 -38.87 9.81 1.44
C ASN A 390 -40.22 9.10 1.24
N GLU A 391 -40.32 8.25 0.22
CA GLU A 391 -41.51 7.42 0.01
C GLU A 391 -41.67 6.39 1.17
N MET A 392 -40.57 5.79 1.61
CA MET A 392 -40.57 4.94 2.82
C MET A 392 -41.04 5.72 4.06
N ARG A 393 -40.59 6.98 4.20
CA ARG A 393 -41.02 7.84 5.33
C ARG A 393 -42.49 8.13 5.33
N LYS A 394 -43.12 8.33 4.14
CA LYS A 394 -44.59 8.52 4.02
C LYS A 394 -45.35 7.29 4.47
N LEU A 395 -44.80 6.08 4.32
CA LEU A 395 -45.42 4.83 4.73
C LEU A 395 -45.23 4.51 6.22
N GLN A 396 -44.44 5.32 6.94
CA GLN A 396 -44.14 5.08 8.37
C GLN A 396 -45.41 4.97 9.25
N PRO A 397 -46.47 5.81 9.12
CA PRO A 397 -47.70 5.66 9.90
C PRO A 397 -48.45 4.35 9.60
N GLU A 398 -48.37 3.81 8.38
CA GLU A 398 -48.94 2.51 8.04
C GLU A 398 -48.15 1.35 8.64
N ILE A 399 -46.83 1.47 8.66
CA ILE A 399 -45.94 0.51 9.32
C ILE A 399 -46.22 0.48 10.83
N GLU A 400 -46.49 1.63 11.46
CA GLU A 400 -46.86 1.71 12.86
C GLU A 400 -48.21 0.97 13.16
N LYS A 401 -49.21 1.13 12.26
CA LYS A 401 -50.44 0.35 12.34
C LYS A 401 -50.21 -1.16 12.20
N LEU A 402 -49.34 -1.56 11.25
CA LEU A 402 -48.95 -2.97 11.09
C LEU A 402 -48.21 -3.50 12.33
N LYS A 403 -47.39 -2.68 12.97
CA LYS A 403 -46.70 -3.00 14.19
C LYS A 403 -47.68 -3.19 15.38
N ALA A 404 -48.68 -2.30 15.50
CA ALA A 404 -49.73 -2.44 16.49
C ALA A 404 -50.54 -3.74 16.29
N LYS A 405 -50.79 -4.14 15.04
CA LYS A 405 -51.53 -5.36 14.69
C LYS A 405 -50.73 -6.65 14.84
N HIS A 406 -49.43 -6.66 14.54
CA HIS A 406 -48.59 -7.87 14.46
C HIS A 406 -47.34 -7.80 15.36
N GLY A 407 -47.28 -6.87 16.34
CA GLY A 407 -46.06 -6.55 17.11
C GLY A 407 -45.44 -7.72 17.86
N ASN A 408 -46.23 -8.74 18.19
CA ASN A 408 -45.75 -9.94 18.84
C ASN A 408 -45.24 -11.02 17.89
N ASP A 409 -45.52 -10.88 16.57
CA ASP A 409 -45.09 -11.81 15.52
C ASP A 409 -44.20 -11.08 14.51
N ARG A 410 -42.89 -11.13 14.76
CA ARG A 410 -41.88 -10.44 13.90
C ARG A 410 -41.89 -10.94 12.46
N GLU A 411 -42.23 -12.18 12.22
CA GLU A 411 -42.25 -12.76 10.87
C GLU A 411 -43.41 -12.19 10.06
N LYS A 412 -44.61 -12.17 10.65
CA LYS A 412 -45.80 -11.56 10.01
C LYS A 412 -45.63 -10.06 9.80
N LEU A 413 -45.03 -9.35 10.77
CA LEU A 413 -44.74 -7.94 10.65
C LEU A 413 -43.79 -7.64 9.46
N ASN A 414 -42.71 -8.43 9.35
CA ASN A 414 -41.76 -8.28 8.25
C ASN A 414 -42.38 -8.58 6.88
N LEU A 415 -43.19 -9.66 6.80
CA LEU A 415 -43.92 -9.99 5.57
C LEU A 415 -44.91 -8.90 5.19
N ALA A 416 -45.72 -8.41 6.13
CA ALA A 416 -46.70 -7.35 5.90
C ALA A 416 -46.02 -6.03 5.52
N THR A 417 -44.89 -5.68 6.14
CA THR A 417 -44.09 -4.50 5.77
C THR A 417 -43.51 -4.62 4.36
N MET A 418 -43.01 -5.79 3.98
CA MET A 418 -42.50 -6.04 2.64
C MET A 418 -43.62 -5.97 1.59
N GLN A 419 -44.81 -6.50 1.89
CA GLN A 419 -45.98 -6.40 1.02
C GLN A 419 -46.43 -4.95 0.87
N LEU A 420 -46.42 -4.16 1.96
CA LEU A 420 -46.73 -2.72 1.92
C LEU A 420 -45.78 -1.96 0.98
N TYR A 421 -44.46 -2.21 1.08
CA TYR A 421 -43.48 -1.62 0.18
C TYR A 421 -43.70 -2.04 -1.30
N GLN A 422 -44.04 -3.29 -1.56
CA GLN A 422 -44.36 -3.79 -2.90
C GLN A 422 -45.62 -3.15 -3.46
N GLN A 423 -46.70 -3.01 -2.67
CA GLN A 423 -47.96 -2.36 -3.07
C GLN A 423 -47.73 -0.92 -3.48
N HIS A 424 -46.87 -0.19 -2.77
CA HIS A 424 -46.54 1.21 -3.06
C HIS A 424 -45.37 1.36 -4.04
N LYS A 425 -44.86 0.25 -4.61
CA LYS A 425 -43.70 0.22 -5.55
C LYS A 425 -42.44 0.90 -4.99
N VAL A 426 -42.27 0.88 -3.67
CA VAL A 426 -41.09 1.44 -2.99
C VAL A 426 -40.03 0.36 -2.82
N ASN A 427 -38.82 0.65 -3.28
CA ASN A 427 -37.69 -0.28 -3.12
C ASN A 427 -36.92 0.03 -1.84
N PRO A 428 -36.96 -0.84 -0.80
CA PRO A 428 -36.23 -0.63 0.45
C PRO A 428 -34.70 -0.63 0.27
N LEU A 429 -34.18 -1.29 -0.77
CA LEU A 429 -32.74 -1.28 -1.11
C LEU A 429 -32.29 0.09 -1.67
N GLY A 430 -33.22 0.90 -2.17
CA GLY A 430 -32.92 2.25 -2.66
C GLY A 430 -32.24 3.13 -1.61
N GLY A 431 -32.59 2.97 -0.33
CA GLY A 431 -32.03 3.74 0.77
C GLY A 431 -30.56 3.46 1.10
N CYS A 432 -30.09 2.23 0.91
CA CYS A 432 -28.70 1.86 1.21
C CYS A 432 -27.75 2.03 0.00
N LEU A 433 -28.29 2.31 -1.20
CA LEU A 433 -27.49 2.44 -2.42
C LEU A 433 -26.38 3.50 -2.34
N PRO A 434 -26.58 4.70 -1.76
CA PRO A 434 -25.50 5.67 -1.59
C PRO A 434 -24.35 5.14 -0.74
N MET A 435 -24.65 4.40 0.32
CA MET A 435 -23.64 3.81 1.21
C MET A 435 -22.81 2.75 0.46
N LEU A 436 -23.45 1.88 -0.31
CA LEU A 436 -22.74 0.86 -1.09
C LEU A 436 -21.80 1.49 -2.15
N LEU A 437 -22.25 2.56 -2.79
CA LEU A 437 -21.45 3.27 -3.78
C LEU A 437 -20.29 4.04 -3.16
N GLN A 438 -20.45 4.46 -1.91
CA GLN A 438 -19.43 5.19 -1.14
C GLN A 438 -18.27 4.30 -0.69
N LEU A 439 -18.50 2.99 -0.46
CA LEU A 439 -17.47 2.07 0.04
C LEU A 439 -16.22 1.99 -0.87
N PRO A 440 -16.33 1.79 -2.20
CA PRO A 440 -15.17 1.80 -3.08
C PRO A 440 -14.36 3.08 -3.00
N ILE A 441 -15.03 4.23 -2.90
CA ILE A 441 -14.39 5.55 -2.82
C ILE A 441 -13.66 5.69 -1.49
N TRP A 442 -14.29 5.24 -0.40
CA TRP A 442 -13.69 5.27 0.93
C TRP A 442 -12.43 4.41 1.01
N PHE A 443 -12.48 3.15 0.55
CA PHE A 443 -11.32 2.26 0.53
C PHE A 443 -10.22 2.79 -0.40
N ALA A 444 -10.59 3.33 -1.56
CA ALA A 444 -9.64 3.90 -2.49
C ALA A 444 -8.93 5.13 -1.90
N LEU A 445 -9.68 6.05 -1.28
CA LEU A 445 -9.10 7.23 -0.65
C LEU A 445 -8.23 6.87 0.56
N TYR A 446 -8.69 5.93 1.39
CA TYR A 446 -7.90 5.40 2.50
C TYR A 446 -6.56 4.84 2.01
N ALA A 447 -6.59 4.00 0.98
CA ALA A 447 -5.39 3.45 0.37
C ALA A 447 -4.47 4.54 -0.18
N THR A 448 -5.03 5.54 -0.87
CA THR A 448 -4.26 6.68 -1.39
C THR A 448 -3.55 7.43 -0.27
N LEU A 449 -4.25 7.75 0.82
CA LEU A 449 -3.66 8.45 1.98
C LEU A 449 -2.56 7.65 2.68
N GLN A 450 -2.64 6.32 2.65
CA GLN A 450 -1.64 5.44 3.27
C GLN A 450 -0.41 5.18 2.40
N THR A 451 -0.51 5.39 1.09
CA THR A 451 0.55 4.97 0.17
C THR A 451 1.17 6.11 -0.63
N SER A 452 0.47 7.24 -0.75
CA SER A 452 0.91 8.34 -1.61
C SER A 452 1.81 9.30 -0.84
N VAL A 453 3.07 9.34 -1.23
CA VAL A 453 4.08 10.23 -0.64
C VAL A 453 3.77 11.71 -0.85
N GLU A 454 2.93 12.03 -1.82
CA GLU A 454 2.48 13.40 -2.11
C GLU A 454 1.70 14.02 -0.95
N LEU A 455 0.99 13.18 -0.18
CA LEU A 455 0.23 13.60 0.99
C LEU A 455 1.04 13.56 2.29
N TYR A 456 2.24 12.98 2.24
CA TYR A 456 3.12 12.86 3.39
C TYR A 456 3.51 14.24 3.92
N ARG A 457 3.20 14.50 5.21
CA ARG A 457 3.44 15.77 5.91
C ARG A 457 2.85 17.01 5.23
N GLU A 458 1.75 16.86 4.52
CA GLU A 458 1.00 18.00 3.99
C GLU A 458 0.10 18.60 5.07
N PRO A 459 0.28 19.88 5.38
CA PRO A 459 -0.50 20.55 6.42
C PRO A 459 -1.87 21.00 5.93
N PHE A 460 -2.83 21.03 6.84
CA PHE A 460 -4.13 21.65 6.60
C PHE A 460 -4.72 22.21 7.90
N LEU A 461 -4.95 23.53 7.95
CA LEU A 461 -5.41 24.26 9.14
C LEU A 461 -4.50 23.97 10.35
N TRP A 462 -5.03 23.33 11.41
CA TRP A 462 -4.26 22.96 12.62
C TRP A 462 -3.56 21.60 12.49
N ILE A 463 -3.80 20.87 11.41
CA ILE A 463 -3.25 19.53 11.18
C ILE A 463 -1.92 19.70 10.46
N ALA A 464 -0.84 19.28 11.09
CA ALA A 464 0.50 19.36 10.51
C ALA A 464 0.77 18.26 9.45
N ASP A 465 -0.02 17.19 9.46
CA ASP A 465 0.15 16.04 8.57
C ASP A 465 -1.19 15.33 8.35
N LEU A 466 -1.73 15.44 7.14
CA LEU A 466 -3.00 14.80 6.74
C LEU A 466 -2.94 13.28 6.74
N THR A 467 -1.74 12.69 6.69
CA THR A 467 -1.55 11.24 6.73
C THR A 467 -1.54 10.68 8.16
N ARG A 468 -1.46 11.54 9.17
CA ARG A 468 -1.51 11.19 10.59
C ARG A 468 -2.87 11.51 11.20
N LYS A 469 -3.12 10.99 12.39
CA LYS A 469 -4.31 11.32 13.19
C LYS A 469 -4.32 12.81 13.57
N ASP A 470 -5.52 13.37 13.69
CA ASP A 470 -5.69 14.74 14.18
C ASP A 470 -5.17 14.86 15.64
N PRO A 471 -4.18 15.72 15.92
CA PRO A 471 -3.57 15.84 17.24
C PRO A 471 -4.54 16.33 18.32
N TYR A 472 -5.54 17.12 17.94
CA TYR A 472 -6.54 17.69 18.85
C TYR A 472 -7.88 16.98 18.83
N TYR A 473 -8.06 15.95 17.98
CA TYR A 473 -9.30 15.21 17.80
C TYR A 473 -10.52 16.06 17.39
N ILE A 474 -10.31 17.30 16.96
CA ILE A 474 -11.38 18.23 16.56
C ILE A 474 -12.15 17.66 15.37
N LEU A 475 -11.43 17.19 14.36
CA LEU A 475 -12.01 16.69 13.13
C LEU A 475 -12.82 15.38 13.33
N PRO A 476 -12.34 14.37 14.07
CA PRO A 476 -13.16 13.20 14.42
C PRO A 476 -14.42 13.55 15.21
N LEU A 477 -14.36 14.47 16.14
CA LEU A 477 -15.52 14.91 16.91
C LEU A 477 -16.53 15.66 16.03
N ALA A 478 -16.09 16.59 15.18
CA ALA A 478 -16.93 17.29 14.22
C ALA A 478 -17.59 16.30 13.22
N MET A 479 -16.85 15.30 12.77
CA MET A 479 -17.37 14.20 11.94
C MET A 479 -18.43 13.39 12.70
N GLY A 480 -18.22 13.07 13.96
CA GLY A 480 -19.19 12.37 14.80
C GLY A 480 -20.50 13.15 14.95
N VAL A 481 -20.40 14.44 15.27
CA VAL A 481 -21.57 15.33 15.34
C VAL A 481 -22.30 15.40 14.01
N SER A 482 -21.57 15.59 12.91
CA SER A 482 -22.19 15.64 11.56
C SER A 482 -22.85 14.30 11.19
N SER A 483 -22.25 13.17 11.56
CA SER A 483 -22.82 11.84 11.35
C SER A 483 -24.11 11.67 12.16
N PHE A 484 -24.15 12.10 13.41
CA PHE A 484 -25.35 12.08 14.24
C PHE A 484 -26.47 12.94 13.66
N VAL A 485 -26.16 14.17 13.23
CA VAL A 485 -27.12 15.07 12.59
C VAL A 485 -27.68 14.44 11.31
N MET A 486 -26.81 13.89 10.46
CA MET A 486 -27.21 13.20 9.24
C MET A 486 -28.14 12.02 9.53
N GLN A 487 -27.80 11.21 10.56
CA GLN A 487 -28.62 10.06 10.98
C GLN A 487 -29.99 10.51 11.51
N LYS A 488 -30.05 11.60 12.28
CA LYS A 488 -31.29 12.16 12.81
C LYS A 488 -32.21 12.71 11.71
N LEU A 489 -31.63 13.25 10.66
CA LEU A 489 -32.38 13.75 9.49
C LEU A 489 -32.87 12.61 8.58
N SER A 490 -32.22 11.45 8.62
CA SER A 490 -32.59 10.29 7.82
C SER A 490 -33.87 9.62 8.37
N PRO A 491 -34.73 9.02 7.52
CA PRO A 491 -35.90 8.30 7.97
C PRO A 491 -35.49 7.16 8.89
N GLN A 492 -36.00 7.17 10.12
CA GLN A 492 -35.75 6.11 11.08
C GLN A 492 -36.84 5.02 10.94
N PRO A 493 -36.50 3.72 11.00
CA PRO A 493 -37.50 2.68 11.20
C PRO A 493 -38.24 2.94 12.50
N ALA A 494 -39.56 2.64 12.55
CA ALA A 494 -40.40 2.85 13.73
C ALA A 494 -39.75 2.32 15.01
N ASP A 495 -39.89 3.06 16.10
CA ASP A 495 -39.34 2.87 17.48
C ASP A 495 -38.94 1.44 17.88
N ASN A 496 -37.77 1.04 17.45
CA ASN A 496 -37.11 -0.22 17.83
C ASN A 496 -35.85 0.09 18.62
N SER A 497 -35.46 -0.80 19.54
CA SER A 497 -34.11 -0.78 20.14
C SER A 497 -33.00 -0.72 19.10
N GLN A 498 -33.22 -1.30 17.92
CA GLN A 498 -32.31 -1.27 16.78
C GLN A 498 -32.16 0.14 16.17
N ALA A 499 -33.26 0.90 16.06
CA ALA A 499 -33.23 2.28 15.57
C ALA A 499 -32.46 3.20 16.55
N LYS A 500 -32.68 3.04 17.86
CA LYS A 500 -31.92 3.76 18.89
C LYS A 500 -30.43 3.40 18.89
N MET A 501 -30.11 2.12 18.70
CA MET A 501 -28.71 1.68 18.55
C MET A 501 -28.07 2.32 17.32
N MET A 502 -28.75 2.34 16.17
CA MET A 502 -28.24 3.00 14.96
C MET A 502 -28.06 4.50 15.16
N LEU A 503 -28.98 5.18 15.85
CA LEU A 503 -28.96 6.62 16.02
C LEU A 503 -27.83 7.10 16.95
N TYR A 504 -27.61 6.40 18.07
CA TYR A 504 -26.69 6.83 19.12
C TYR A 504 -25.35 6.06 19.11
N PHE A 505 -25.43 4.73 19.03
CA PHE A 505 -24.24 3.90 19.13
C PHE A 505 -23.35 3.99 17.87
N MET A 506 -23.95 3.95 16.68
CA MET A 506 -23.15 3.94 15.45
C MET A 506 -22.32 5.22 15.23
N PRO A 507 -22.86 6.45 15.37
CA PRO A 507 -22.03 7.65 15.28
C PRO A 507 -20.93 7.71 16.34
N ALA A 508 -21.23 7.30 17.59
CA ALA A 508 -20.24 7.26 18.66
C ALA A 508 -19.14 6.23 18.37
N PHE A 509 -19.51 5.04 17.92
CA PHE A 509 -18.58 3.98 17.54
C PHE A 509 -17.68 4.37 16.37
N PHE A 510 -18.25 4.96 15.31
CA PHE A 510 -17.44 5.46 14.19
C PHE A 510 -16.53 6.62 14.61
N THR A 511 -16.99 7.51 15.48
CA THR A 511 -16.13 8.57 16.03
C THR A 511 -14.94 7.98 16.75
N PHE A 512 -15.16 6.97 17.61
CA PHE A 512 -14.09 6.30 18.33
C PHE A 512 -13.05 5.65 17.38
N ILE A 513 -13.52 4.99 16.32
CA ILE A 513 -12.62 4.45 15.28
C ILE A 513 -11.80 5.57 14.64
N MET A 514 -12.45 6.67 14.26
CA MET A 514 -11.82 7.78 13.54
C MET A 514 -10.77 8.53 14.37
N LEU A 515 -10.72 8.36 15.69
CA LEU A 515 -9.63 8.90 16.52
C LEU A 515 -8.26 8.34 16.15
N SER A 516 -8.21 7.15 15.54
CA SER A 516 -6.98 6.47 15.15
C SER A 516 -6.69 6.52 13.64
N VAL A 517 -7.57 7.13 12.86
CA VAL A 517 -7.52 7.18 11.40
C VAL A 517 -6.85 8.46 10.92
N PRO A 518 -6.16 8.47 9.75
CA PRO A 518 -5.58 9.67 9.17
C PRO A 518 -6.58 10.82 9.02
N ALA A 519 -6.13 12.03 9.36
CA ALA A 519 -6.96 13.24 9.34
C ALA A 519 -7.53 13.55 7.96
N GLY A 520 -6.80 13.27 6.89
CA GLY A 520 -7.29 13.45 5.51
C GLY A 520 -8.52 12.61 5.19
N LEU A 521 -8.61 11.35 5.70
CA LEU A 521 -9.81 10.52 5.52
C LEU A 521 -10.97 11.04 6.37
N THR A 522 -10.68 11.46 7.60
CA THR A 522 -11.68 12.04 8.50
C THR A 522 -12.23 13.34 7.93
N LEU A 523 -11.37 14.19 7.32
CA LEU A 523 -11.76 15.40 6.59
C LEU A 523 -12.72 15.07 5.43
N TYR A 524 -12.37 14.07 4.62
CA TYR A 524 -13.23 13.63 3.52
C TYR A 524 -14.63 13.20 4.04
N ILE A 525 -14.68 12.37 5.09
CA ILE A 525 -15.95 11.90 5.65
C ILE A 525 -16.75 13.06 6.25
N PHE A 526 -16.10 13.97 6.97
CA PHE A 526 -16.74 15.16 7.52
C PHE A 526 -17.38 16.03 6.42
N VAL A 527 -16.61 16.41 5.41
CA VAL A 527 -17.09 17.21 4.28
C VAL A 527 -18.21 16.47 3.53
N ASN A 528 -18.06 15.16 3.31
CA ASN A 528 -19.09 14.33 2.69
C ASN A 528 -20.41 14.35 3.49
N ASN A 529 -20.34 14.29 4.83
CA ASN A 529 -21.51 14.37 5.70
C ASN A 529 -22.18 15.76 5.62
N VAL A 530 -21.39 16.83 5.70
CA VAL A 530 -21.90 18.21 5.59
C VAL A 530 -22.61 18.41 4.26
N LEU A 531 -21.98 18.00 3.15
CA LEU A 531 -22.61 18.10 1.83
C LEU A 531 -23.87 17.23 1.70
N SER A 532 -23.90 16.06 2.36
CA SER A 532 -25.10 15.20 2.40
C SER A 532 -26.23 15.86 3.17
N ILE A 533 -25.94 16.50 4.31
CA ILE A 533 -26.92 17.25 5.11
C ILE A 533 -27.51 18.39 4.28
N VAL A 534 -26.66 19.18 3.60
CA VAL A 534 -27.10 20.28 2.73
C VAL A 534 -27.97 19.73 1.59
N GLN A 535 -27.52 18.69 0.91
CA GLN A 535 -28.27 18.03 -0.16
C GLN A 535 -29.65 17.56 0.32
N GLN A 536 -29.71 16.92 1.48
CA GLN A 536 -30.94 16.43 2.07
C GLN A 536 -31.90 17.58 2.42
N GLN A 537 -31.42 18.67 3.00
CA GLN A 537 -32.23 19.85 3.32
C GLN A 537 -32.77 20.52 2.07
N VAL A 538 -31.95 20.69 1.03
CA VAL A 538 -32.38 21.27 -0.25
C VAL A 538 -33.50 20.42 -0.89
N MET A 539 -33.34 19.10 -0.87
CA MET A 539 -34.33 18.18 -1.41
C MET A 539 -35.64 18.22 -0.60
N MET A 540 -35.55 18.21 0.74
CA MET A 540 -36.76 18.29 1.60
C MET A 540 -37.52 19.60 1.38
N ARG A 541 -36.85 20.72 1.13
CA ARG A 541 -37.51 22.02 0.81
C ARG A 541 -38.19 22.02 -0.56
N ARG A 542 -37.68 21.25 -1.52
CA ARG A 542 -38.24 21.16 -2.89
C ARG A 542 -39.39 20.16 -3.01
N MET A 543 -39.55 19.27 -2.03
CA MET A 543 -40.66 18.31 -2.01
C MET A 543 -41.87 18.92 -1.28
N PRO A 544 -43.08 18.83 -1.84
CA PRO A 544 -44.27 19.28 -1.13
C PRO A 544 -44.42 18.50 0.19
N PRO A 545 -44.84 19.16 1.28
CA PRO A 545 -45.14 18.49 2.53
C PRO A 545 -46.18 17.39 2.29
N ALA A 546 -45.98 16.23 2.88
CA ALA A 546 -46.96 15.16 2.84
C ALA A 546 -48.29 15.72 3.38
N ALA A 547 -49.31 15.80 2.55
CA ALA A 547 -50.61 16.25 2.97
C ALA A 547 -51.11 15.30 4.09
N PRO A 548 -51.47 15.83 5.27
CA PRO A 548 -52.07 14.99 6.30
C PRO A 548 -53.48 14.63 5.79
N GLY A 549 -53.67 13.38 5.33
CA GLY A 549 -55.02 12.88 5.08
C GLY A 549 -55.34 12.25 3.73
N SER A 550 -54.42 12.04 2.79
CA SER A 550 -54.80 11.37 1.52
C SER A 550 -54.83 9.83 1.55
N ALA A 551 -54.78 9.22 2.74
CA ALA A 551 -54.89 7.77 2.91
C ALA A 551 -56.36 7.25 3.05
N ALA A 552 -57.35 8.07 2.78
CA ALA A 552 -58.74 7.72 3.10
C ALA A 552 -59.65 7.38 1.89
N SER A 553 -59.10 7.08 0.70
CA SER A 553 -59.97 6.72 -0.44
C SER A 553 -59.41 5.64 -1.36
N ALA A 554 -58.77 4.64 -0.83
CA ALA A 554 -58.59 3.35 -1.54
C ALA A 554 -59.54 2.34 -0.90
N SER A 555 -60.78 2.26 -1.40
CA SER A 555 -61.69 1.15 -1.08
C SER A 555 -61.01 -0.18 -1.38
N PRO A 556 -61.11 -1.18 -0.48
CA PRO A 556 -60.54 -2.48 -0.75
C PRO A 556 -61.19 -3.09 -1.99
N PRO A 557 -60.44 -3.75 -2.88
CA PRO A 557 -61.03 -4.43 -4.02
C PRO A 557 -61.95 -5.53 -3.51
N THR A 558 -63.26 -5.44 -3.83
CA THR A 558 -64.26 -6.49 -3.63
C THR A 558 -63.81 -7.75 -4.36
N VAL A 559 -63.43 -8.75 -3.60
CA VAL A 559 -63.20 -10.10 -4.11
C VAL A 559 -64.57 -10.65 -4.53
N SER A 560 -64.88 -10.59 -5.81
CA SER A 560 -66.01 -11.28 -6.41
C SER A 560 -65.78 -12.76 -6.34
N ALA A 561 -66.47 -13.42 -5.43
CA ALA A 561 -66.57 -14.87 -5.36
C ALA A 561 -67.30 -15.41 -6.60
N ARG A 562 -66.62 -16.07 -7.49
CA ARG A 562 -67.22 -16.84 -8.60
C ARG A 562 -67.90 -18.06 -8.04
N PRO A 563 -69.19 -18.31 -8.32
CA PRO A 563 -69.85 -19.55 -7.85
C PRO A 563 -69.33 -20.75 -8.67
N ALA A 564 -69.04 -21.83 -7.93
CA ALA A 564 -68.71 -23.13 -8.52
C ALA A 564 -69.94 -23.67 -9.26
N LYS A 565 -69.76 -23.99 -10.58
CA LYS A 565 -70.71 -24.81 -11.32
C LYS A 565 -70.46 -26.28 -11.04
N ARG A 566 -71.54 -26.94 -10.71
CA ARG A 566 -71.67 -28.42 -10.60
C ARG A 566 -71.20 -29.14 -11.88
#